data_8f8b61fa8791ec2c71daaf9c3982a907
#
_entry.id   8f8b61fa8791ec2c71daaf9c3982a907
#
_cell.length_a   1.000
_cell.length_b   1.000
_cell.length_c   1.000
_cell.angle_alpha   90.00
_cell.angle_beta   90.00
_cell.angle_gamma   90.00
#
_symmetry.space_group_name_H-M   'P 1'
#
loop_
_entity.id
_entity.type
_entity.pdbx_description
1 polymer ?
#
loop_
_entity_poly.entity_id
_entity_poly.type
_entity_poly.pdbx_seq_one_letter_code
_entity_poly.pdbx_strand_id
1 'polypeptide(L)'
;MRKASVTAFVLMLCLLCSCTGAKQPVAEPDMQTVADAVTAAAKLNMEDMAQTPDNYVQELMNIAPDLYEIRNTLISSVGTSINEYGIFKATSKENADAIAEALKAYLDYRRSVWMDEYMPEEKPKLENAEVWQQGSYVMYAILDDSARSAAHSAFDGCFEG
;
A
#
# COMPACT_ATOMS: atom_id res chain seq x y z
N MET A 1 45.01 -7.77 72.10
CA MET A 1 46.00 -7.50 71.05
C MET A 1 45.68 -8.37 69.85
N ARG A 2 45.10 -7.88 68.86
CA ARG A 2 45.16 -8.28 67.42
C ARG A 2 44.04 -7.57 66.70
N LYS A 3 44.42 -6.56 65.92
CA LYS A 3 43.51 -5.79 65.02
C LYS A 3 43.16 -6.68 63.84
N ALA A 4 41.90 -6.92 63.62
CA ALA A 4 41.41 -7.53 62.36
C ALA A 4 40.85 -6.43 61.45
N SER A 5 41.54 -6.23 60.35
CA SER A 5 41.15 -5.30 59.28
C SER A 5 40.06 -5.94 58.42
N VAL A 6 38.90 -5.32 58.38
CA VAL A 6 37.79 -5.76 57.44
C VAL A 6 37.91 -4.98 56.18
N THR A 7 38.36 -5.64 55.12
CA THR A 7 38.43 -5.09 53.77
C THR A 7 37.05 -5.19 53.17
N ALA A 8 36.40 -4.05 53.02
CA ALA A 8 35.11 -3.96 52.30
C ALA A 8 35.34 -4.11 50.79
N PHE A 9 34.82 -5.20 50.21
CA PHE A 9 34.81 -5.45 48.77
C PHE A 9 33.55 -4.79 48.21
N VAL A 10 33.71 -3.61 47.61
CA VAL A 10 32.63 -2.92 46.91
C VAL A 10 32.50 -3.54 45.53
N LEU A 11 31.49 -4.38 45.35
CA LEU A 11 31.10 -4.97 44.07
C LEU A 11 30.33 -3.90 43.28
N MET A 12 31.02 -3.24 42.35
CA MET A 12 30.42 -2.27 41.44
C MET A 12 29.68 -3.02 40.32
N LEU A 13 28.36 -3.17 40.52
CA LEU A 13 27.45 -3.77 39.52
C LEU A 13 27.22 -2.77 38.37
N CYS A 14 27.98 -2.91 37.29
CA CYS A 14 27.70 -2.17 36.04
C CYS A 14 26.42 -2.68 35.45
N LEU A 15 25.32 -1.96 35.68
CA LEU A 15 24.09 -2.10 34.90
C LEU A 15 24.36 -1.61 33.48
N LEU A 16 24.66 -2.54 32.59
CA LEU A 16 24.60 -2.30 31.15
C LEU A 16 23.12 -2.13 30.77
N CYS A 17 22.66 -0.89 30.79
CA CYS A 17 21.38 -0.51 30.17
C CYS A 17 21.55 -0.69 28.67
N SER A 18 21.27 -1.90 28.15
CA SER A 18 21.10 -2.17 26.73
C SER A 18 19.81 -1.52 26.32
N CYS A 19 19.89 -0.26 25.88
CA CYS A 19 18.81 0.36 25.10
C CYS A 19 18.73 -0.33 23.73
N THR A 20 18.11 -1.50 23.67
CA THR A 20 17.51 -1.98 22.45
C THR A 20 16.31 -1.06 22.21
N GLY A 21 16.51 -0.02 21.42
CA GLY A 21 15.42 0.81 20.90
C GLY A 21 14.52 -0.08 20.03
N ALA A 22 13.56 -0.72 20.67
CA ALA A 22 12.42 -1.26 19.94
C ALA A 22 11.78 -0.04 19.24
N LYS A 23 11.92 0.05 17.91
CA LYS A 23 11.10 0.98 17.12
C LYS A 23 9.67 0.70 17.54
N GLN A 24 9.01 1.69 18.14
CA GLN A 24 7.57 1.59 18.38
C GLN A 24 6.92 1.35 17.00
N PRO A 25 5.94 0.45 16.90
CA PRO A 25 5.19 0.29 15.67
C PRO A 25 4.65 1.66 15.30
N VAL A 26 5.06 2.20 14.16
CA VAL A 26 4.47 3.42 13.62
C VAL A 26 2.99 3.06 13.39
N ALA A 27 2.09 3.84 13.97
CA ALA A 27 0.66 3.62 13.76
C ALA A 27 0.39 3.77 12.26
N GLU A 28 -0.30 2.79 11.67
CA GLU A 28 -0.69 2.88 10.27
C GLU A 28 -1.52 4.16 10.03
N PRO A 29 -1.27 4.88 8.92
CA PRO A 29 -2.02 6.09 8.58
C PRO A 29 -3.51 5.74 8.36
N ASP A 30 -4.40 6.74 8.47
CA ASP A 30 -5.79 6.53 8.06
C ASP A 30 -5.91 6.51 6.51
N MET A 31 -6.96 5.85 6.01
CA MET A 31 -7.19 5.68 4.57
C MET A 31 -7.29 7.02 3.83
N GLN A 32 -7.91 8.04 4.43
CA GLN A 32 -8.11 9.33 3.76
C GLN A 32 -6.77 10.02 3.54
N THR A 33 -5.87 9.98 4.53
CA THR A 33 -4.52 10.53 4.42
C THR A 33 -3.75 9.87 3.27
N VAL A 34 -3.80 8.53 3.17
CA VAL A 34 -3.13 7.79 2.09
C VAL A 34 -3.75 8.12 0.73
N ALA A 35 -5.08 8.12 0.63
CA ALA A 35 -5.80 8.41 -0.60
C ALA A 35 -5.53 9.83 -1.10
N ASP A 36 -5.54 10.82 -0.22
CA ASP A 36 -5.27 12.22 -0.56
C ASP A 36 -3.83 12.40 -1.05
N ALA A 37 -2.85 11.79 -0.38
CA ALA A 37 -1.46 11.86 -0.78
C ALA A 37 -1.22 11.25 -2.18
N VAL A 38 -1.78 10.06 -2.42
CA VAL A 38 -1.66 9.36 -3.71
C VAL A 38 -2.35 10.15 -4.82
N THR A 39 -3.58 10.61 -4.59
CA THR A 39 -4.34 11.39 -5.59
C THR A 39 -3.63 12.69 -5.97
N ALA A 40 -3.13 13.43 -4.98
CA ALA A 40 -2.41 14.68 -5.20
C ALA A 40 -1.10 14.46 -5.97
N ALA A 41 -0.36 13.41 -5.64
CA ALA A 41 0.90 13.09 -6.29
C ALA A 41 0.71 12.63 -7.75
N ALA A 42 -0.31 11.79 -7.99
CA ALA A 42 -0.63 11.30 -9.34
C ALA A 42 -1.17 12.38 -10.28
N LYS A 43 -1.62 13.54 -9.73
CA LYS A 43 -2.18 14.68 -10.48
C LYS A 43 -3.32 14.29 -11.41
N LEU A 44 -4.15 13.33 -10.97
CA LEU A 44 -5.29 12.90 -11.76
C LEU A 44 -6.38 13.98 -11.80
N ASN A 45 -7.04 14.12 -12.96
CA ASN A 45 -8.25 14.92 -13.04
C ASN A 45 -9.41 14.14 -12.39
N MET A 46 -9.77 14.51 -11.17
CA MET A 46 -10.79 13.80 -10.40
C MET A 46 -12.20 13.92 -10.98
N GLU A 47 -12.47 14.87 -11.88
CA GLU A 47 -13.72 14.97 -12.63
C GLU A 47 -13.89 13.83 -13.64
N ASP A 48 -12.76 13.26 -14.10
CA ASP A 48 -12.72 12.14 -15.02
C ASP A 48 -12.64 10.77 -14.31
N MET A 49 -12.72 10.75 -12.98
CA MET A 49 -12.64 9.54 -12.18
C MET A 49 -13.96 9.28 -11.45
N ALA A 50 -14.33 8.02 -11.35
CA ALA A 50 -15.50 7.56 -10.61
C ALA A 50 -15.12 6.45 -9.63
N GLN A 51 -15.88 6.32 -8.55
CA GLN A 51 -15.73 5.19 -7.63
C GLN A 51 -16.00 3.88 -8.37
N THR A 52 -15.09 2.93 -8.20
CA THR A 52 -15.26 1.58 -8.76
C THR A 52 -16.45 0.89 -8.06
N PRO A 53 -17.44 0.38 -8.81
CA PRO A 53 -18.60 -0.30 -8.23
C PRO A 53 -18.22 -1.55 -7.41
N ASP A 54 -19.00 -1.87 -6.39
CA ASP A 54 -18.72 -3.03 -5.50
C ASP A 54 -18.72 -4.35 -6.28
N ASN A 55 -19.62 -4.54 -7.21
CA ASN A 55 -19.65 -5.75 -8.04
C ASN A 55 -18.41 -5.88 -8.93
N TYR A 56 -17.84 -4.78 -9.39
CA TYR A 56 -16.58 -4.79 -10.13
C TYR A 56 -15.42 -5.33 -9.26
N VAL A 57 -15.34 -4.87 -8.02
CA VAL A 57 -14.31 -5.32 -7.06
C VAL A 57 -14.52 -6.80 -6.70
N GLN A 58 -15.77 -7.20 -6.46
CA GLN A 58 -16.07 -8.57 -6.04
C GLN A 58 -15.97 -9.58 -7.19
N GLU A 59 -16.51 -9.26 -8.35
CA GLU A 59 -16.64 -10.21 -9.46
C GLU A 59 -15.45 -10.19 -10.42
N LEU A 60 -14.91 -9.01 -10.72
CA LEU A 60 -13.82 -8.88 -11.70
C LEU A 60 -12.44 -8.90 -11.03
N MET A 61 -12.27 -8.19 -9.91
CA MET A 61 -11.02 -8.25 -9.15
C MET A 61 -10.95 -9.46 -8.22
N ASN A 62 -12.08 -10.17 -8.02
CA ASN A 62 -12.21 -11.32 -7.12
C ASN A 62 -11.76 -11.01 -5.67
N ILE A 63 -12.12 -9.83 -5.16
CA ILE A 63 -11.81 -9.39 -3.80
C ILE A 63 -13.11 -9.36 -2.99
N ALA A 64 -13.22 -10.28 -2.02
CA ALA A 64 -14.38 -10.37 -1.15
C ALA A 64 -14.41 -9.21 -0.13
N PRO A 65 -15.60 -8.68 0.22
CA PRO A 65 -15.72 -7.49 1.06
C PRO A 65 -15.26 -7.69 2.51
N ASP A 66 -15.15 -8.91 2.99
CA ASP A 66 -14.64 -9.25 4.33
C ASP A 66 -13.10 -9.25 4.43
N LEU A 67 -12.41 -9.15 3.30
CA LEU A 67 -10.95 -9.06 3.27
C LEU A 67 -10.43 -7.67 3.65
N TYR A 68 -11.24 -6.62 3.53
CA TYR A 68 -10.81 -5.24 3.79
C TYR A 68 -11.77 -4.49 4.73
N GLU A 69 -11.22 -3.57 5.51
CA GLU A 69 -11.99 -2.65 6.36
C GLU A 69 -12.59 -1.52 5.54
N ILE A 70 -11.79 -0.97 4.64
CA ILE A 70 -12.13 0.17 3.79
C ILE A 70 -11.30 0.11 2.49
N ARG A 71 -11.86 0.66 1.43
CA ARG A 71 -11.17 0.85 0.15
C ARG A 71 -11.40 2.25 -0.41
N ASN A 72 -10.45 2.73 -1.19
CA ASN A 72 -10.58 3.86 -2.09
C ASN A 72 -10.12 3.41 -3.47
N THR A 73 -11.07 3.10 -4.35
CA THR A 73 -10.79 2.56 -5.69
C THR A 73 -11.51 3.38 -6.73
N LEU A 74 -10.75 3.89 -7.70
CA LEU A 74 -11.23 4.80 -8.72
C LEU A 74 -10.89 4.28 -10.12
N ILE A 75 -11.82 4.46 -11.03
CA ILE A 75 -11.69 4.11 -12.45
C ILE A 75 -12.08 5.30 -13.31
N SER A 76 -11.45 5.45 -14.46
CA SER A 76 -11.82 6.49 -15.42
C SER A 76 -13.29 6.39 -15.83
N SER A 77 -13.99 7.52 -15.75
CA SER A 77 -15.37 7.68 -16.21
C SER A 77 -15.45 8.11 -17.68
N VAL A 78 -14.31 8.41 -18.31
CA VAL A 78 -14.23 8.83 -19.72
C VAL A 78 -13.76 7.68 -20.60
N GLY A 79 -14.43 7.49 -21.75
CA GLY A 79 -14.19 6.34 -22.64
C GLY A 79 -12.87 6.39 -23.43
N THR A 80 -12.04 7.42 -23.24
CA THR A 80 -10.74 7.61 -23.89
C THR A 80 -9.57 7.38 -22.96
N SER A 81 -9.80 6.85 -21.77
CA SER A 81 -8.74 6.54 -20.79
C SER A 81 -9.06 5.29 -20.00
N ILE A 82 -8.02 4.53 -19.66
CA ILE A 82 -8.11 3.35 -18.79
C ILE A 82 -7.52 3.63 -17.40
N ASN A 83 -7.31 4.89 -17.04
CA ASN A 83 -6.77 5.25 -15.73
C ASN A 83 -7.60 4.58 -14.62
N GLU A 84 -6.90 3.88 -13.77
CA GLU A 84 -7.49 3.14 -12.66
C GLU A 84 -6.46 3.03 -11.53
N TYR A 85 -6.87 3.25 -10.30
CA TYR A 85 -6.06 2.92 -9.13
C TYR A 85 -6.96 2.56 -7.96
N GLY A 86 -6.39 1.83 -7.00
CA GLY A 86 -7.12 1.50 -5.79
C GLY A 86 -6.19 1.25 -4.63
N ILE A 87 -6.69 1.60 -3.45
CA ILE A 87 -6.06 1.39 -2.17
C ILE A 87 -7.04 0.62 -1.31
N PHE A 88 -6.58 -0.49 -0.71
CA PHE A 88 -7.34 -1.32 0.22
C PHE A 88 -6.62 -1.31 1.57
N LYS A 89 -7.35 -1.14 2.66
CA LYS A 89 -6.88 -1.45 4.00
C LYS A 89 -7.48 -2.80 4.40
N ALA A 90 -6.65 -3.82 4.41
CA ALA A 90 -7.06 -5.17 4.74
C ALA A 90 -7.36 -5.32 6.24
N THR A 91 -8.21 -6.30 6.60
CA THR A 91 -8.56 -6.61 7.97
C THR A 91 -7.45 -7.36 8.73
N SER A 92 -6.48 -7.93 8.01
CA SER A 92 -5.28 -8.58 8.55
C SER A 92 -4.14 -8.57 7.52
N LYS A 93 -2.93 -8.94 7.96
CA LYS A 93 -1.79 -9.08 7.03
C LYS A 93 -2.03 -10.21 6.02
N GLU A 94 -2.59 -11.32 6.42
CA GLU A 94 -2.93 -12.45 5.55
C GLU A 94 -3.94 -12.03 4.49
N ASN A 95 -4.92 -11.19 4.86
CA ASN A 95 -5.90 -10.65 3.94
C ASN A 95 -5.27 -9.61 3.00
N ALA A 96 -4.26 -8.84 3.45
CA ALA A 96 -3.49 -7.97 2.56
C ALA A 96 -2.73 -8.78 1.51
N ASP A 97 -2.10 -9.88 1.91
CA ASP A 97 -1.42 -10.78 0.98
C ASP A 97 -2.42 -11.39 -0.04
N ALA A 98 -3.62 -11.79 0.41
CA ALA A 98 -4.68 -12.29 -0.46
C ALA A 98 -5.20 -11.23 -1.46
N ILE A 99 -5.41 -9.99 -1.01
CA ILE A 99 -5.79 -8.86 -1.87
C ILE A 99 -4.70 -8.58 -2.90
N ALA A 100 -3.43 -8.57 -2.50
CA ALA A 100 -2.31 -8.34 -3.42
C ALA A 100 -2.24 -9.40 -4.53
N GLU A 101 -2.44 -10.67 -4.19
CA GLU A 101 -2.48 -11.76 -5.18
C GLU A 101 -3.71 -11.65 -6.10
N ALA A 102 -4.88 -11.31 -5.57
CA ALA A 102 -6.08 -11.09 -6.38
C ALA A 102 -5.89 -9.92 -7.37
N LEU A 103 -5.27 -8.82 -6.94
CA LEU A 103 -4.97 -7.68 -7.81
C LEU A 103 -3.94 -8.02 -8.90
N LYS A 104 -2.90 -8.80 -8.61
CA LYS A 104 -1.98 -9.29 -9.63
C LYS A 104 -2.70 -10.14 -10.67
N ALA A 105 -3.53 -11.07 -10.24
CA ALA A 105 -4.35 -11.91 -11.13
C ALA A 105 -5.31 -11.05 -11.97
N TYR A 106 -5.92 -10.03 -11.39
CA TYR A 106 -6.76 -9.07 -12.08
C TYR A 106 -5.98 -8.32 -13.18
N LEU A 107 -4.79 -7.79 -12.87
CA LEU A 107 -3.95 -7.11 -13.86
C LEU A 107 -3.53 -8.06 -15.00
N ASP A 108 -3.19 -9.31 -14.69
CA ASP A 108 -2.85 -10.32 -15.70
C ASP A 108 -4.04 -10.66 -16.58
N TYR A 109 -5.24 -10.80 -16.00
CA TYR A 109 -6.46 -10.97 -16.76
C TYR A 109 -6.72 -9.78 -17.70
N ARG A 110 -6.61 -8.54 -17.21
CA ARG A 110 -6.76 -7.32 -18.01
C ARG A 110 -5.80 -7.30 -19.20
N ARG A 111 -4.52 -7.67 -18.98
CA ARG A 111 -3.51 -7.79 -20.06
C ARG A 111 -3.88 -8.86 -21.06
N SER A 112 -4.35 -10.01 -20.61
CA SER A 112 -4.67 -11.17 -21.49
C SER A 112 -5.86 -10.93 -22.42
N VAL A 113 -6.80 -10.08 -22.04
CA VAL A 113 -8.00 -9.76 -22.83
C VAL A 113 -7.88 -8.46 -23.60
N TRP A 114 -6.75 -7.76 -23.53
CA TRP A 114 -6.52 -6.52 -24.27
C TRP A 114 -6.46 -6.78 -25.77
N MET A 115 -7.18 -5.97 -26.54
CA MET A 115 -7.12 -6.00 -28.01
C MET A 115 -6.12 -4.93 -28.46
N ASP A 116 -5.08 -5.32 -29.19
CA ASP A 116 -3.96 -4.44 -29.57
C ASP A 116 -4.39 -3.24 -30.43
N GLU A 117 -5.51 -3.38 -31.17
CA GLU A 117 -6.07 -2.30 -31.99
C GLU A 117 -6.93 -1.31 -31.18
N TYR A 118 -7.30 -1.66 -29.94
CA TYR A 118 -8.13 -0.81 -29.09
C TYR A 118 -7.25 0.07 -28.21
N MET A 119 -7.31 1.38 -28.42
CA MET A 119 -6.58 2.38 -27.65
C MET A 119 -5.10 2.02 -27.44
N PRO A 120 -4.30 1.84 -28.51
CA PRO A 120 -2.92 1.38 -28.40
C PRO A 120 -2.03 2.30 -27.57
N GLU A 121 -2.37 3.60 -27.47
CA GLU A 121 -1.70 4.59 -26.64
C GLU A 121 -1.92 4.37 -25.12
N GLU A 122 -3.00 3.69 -24.74
CA GLU A 122 -3.31 3.38 -23.35
C GLU A 122 -2.69 2.06 -22.88
N LYS A 123 -2.35 1.16 -23.81
CA LYS A 123 -1.77 -0.17 -23.51
C LYS A 123 -0.56 -0.13 -22.56
N PRO A 124 0.41 0.80 -22.70
CA PRO A 124 1.54 0.85 -21.80
C PRO A 124 1.17 1.05 -20.34
N LYS A 125 0.06 1.75 -20.03
CA LYS A 125 -0.42 1.91 -18.65
C LYS A 125 -0.76 0.57 -18.01
N LEU A 126 -1.40 -0.31 -18.79
CA LEU A 126 -1.78 -1.64 -18.34
C LEU A 126 -0.59 -2.59 -18.30
N GLU A 127 0.29 -2.56 -19.30
CA GLU A 127 1.50 -3.39 -19.33
C GLU A 127 2.39 -3.11 -18.13
N ASN A 128 2.54 -1.83 -17.75
CA ASN A 128 3.37 -1.38 -16.65
C ASN A 128 2.64 -1.28 -15.30
N ALA A 129 1.35 -1.68 -15.25
CA ALA A 129 0.57 -1.65 -14.00
C ALA A 129 1.19 -2.54 -12.92
N GLU A 130 1.21 -2.05 -11.69
CA GLU A 130 1.86 -2.69 -10.56
C GLU A 130 0.97 -2.74 -9.32
N VAL A 131 1.34 -3.63 -8.38
CA VAL A 131 0.72 -3.79 -7.07
C VAL A 131 1.78 -3.60 -5.99
N TRP A 132 1.51 -2.79 -4.99
CA TRP A 132 2.40 -2.51 -3.84
C TRP A 132 1.68 -2.79 -2.52
N GLN A 133 2.45 -3.11 -1.48
CA GLN A 133 1.91 -3.42 -0.17
C GLN A 133 2.79 -2.81 0.92
N GLN A 134 2.14 -2.14 1.89
CA GLN A 134 2.75 -1.60 3.10
C GLN A 134 1.87 -1.97 4.31
N GLY A 135 2.37 -2.87 5.18
CA GLY A 135 1.59 -3.34 6.32
C GLY A 135 0.29 -4.02 5.90
N SER A 136 -0.85 -3.47 6.35
CA SER A 136 -2.19 -3.91 5.97
C SER A 136 -2.72 -3.23 4.70
N TYR A 137 -1.98 -2.26 4.13
CA TYR A 137 -2.39 -1.54 2.94
C TYR A 137 -1.87 -2.18 1.66
N VAL A 138 -2.75 -2.28 0.67
CA VAL A 138 -2.42 -2.75 -0.68
C VAL A 138 -2.89 -1.70 -1.68
N MET A 139 -2.00 -1.30 -2.59
CA MET A 139 -2.31 -0.37 -3.68
C MET A 139 -2.00 -1.01 -5.03
N TYR A 140 -2.79 -0.69 -6.04
CA TYR A 140 -2.47 -0.95 -7.45
C TYR A 140 -2.73 0.28 -8.30
N ALA A 141 -2.08 0.38 -9.47
CA ALA A 141 -2.30 1.49 -10.38
C ALA A 141 -2.09 1.09 -11.85
N ILE A 142 -3.08 1.44 -12.68
CA ILE A 142 -3.05 1.45 -14.14
C ILE A 142 -3.03 2.92 -14.54
N LEU A 143 -1.85 3.51 -14.59
CA LEU A 143 -1.61 4.93 -14.85
C LEU A 143 -0.41 5.07 -15.79
N ASP A 144 -0.23 6.25 -16.38
CA ASP A 144 1.02 6.54 -17.07
C ASP A 144 2.23 6.45 -16.11
N ASP A 145 3.42 6.28 -16.66
CA ASP A 145 4.63 6.01 -15.89
C ASP A 145 4.93 7.10 -14.86
N SER A 146 4.68 8.36 -15.19
CA SER A 146 4.95 9.48 -14.29
C SER A 146 3.96 9.53 -13.13
N ALA A 147 2.67 9.38 -13.42
CA ALA A 147 1.61 9.36 -12.41
C ALA A 147 1.73 8.12 -11.51
N ARG A 148 2.02 6.95 -12.09
CA ARG A 148 2.21 5.70 -11.36
C ARG A 148 3.40 5.78 -10.39
N SER A 149 4.55 6.26 -10.87
CA SER A 149 5.75 6.45 -10.03
C SER A 149 5.51 7.45 -8.89
N ALA A 150 4.82 8.57 -9.17
CA ALA A 150 4.49 9.56 -8.16
C ALA A 150 3.49 9.00 -7.14
N ALA A 151 2.47 8.26 -7.58
CA ALA A 151 1.51 7.57 -6.72
C ALA A 151 2.19 6.57 -5.78
N HIS A 152 3.08 5.73 -6.31
CA HIS A 152 3.86 4.77 -5.52
C HIS A 152 4.73 5.46 -4.48
N SER A 153 5.51 6.48 -4.87
CA SER A 153 6.35 7.23 -3.93
C SER A 153 5.54 7.90 -2.81
N ALA A 154 4.36 8.43 -3.14
CA ALA A 154 3.47 9.02 -2.14
C ALA A 154 2.86 7.97 -1.21
N PHE A 155 2.50 6.81 -1.75
CA PHE A 155 2.03 5.67 -0.97
C PHE A 155 3.09 5.23 0.04
N ASP A 156 4.30 4.94 -0.40
CA ASP A 156 5.40 4.54 0.49
C ASP A 156 5.70 5.60 1.54
N GLY A 157 5.74 6.87 1.15
CA GLY A 157 6.00 7.99 2.06
C GLY A 157 5.00 8.13 3.21
N CYS A 158 3.78 7.61 3.07
CA CYS A 158 2.80 7.59 4.16
C CYS A 158 3.18 6.63 5.31
N PHE A 159 4.10 5.69 5.08
CA PHE A 159 4.52 4.66 6.04
C PHE A 159 5.96 4.83 6.53
N GLU A 160 6.66 5.83 6.02
CA GLU A 160 7.98 6.23 6.49
C GLU A 160 7.82 7.18 7.69
N GLY A 161 7.93 6.64 8.92
CA GLY A 161 7.87 7.36 10.18
C GLY A 161 9.24 7.65 10.77
#